data_4b94c862159620fab87dbf752ede2b6b
#
_entry.id   4b94c862159620fab87dbf752ede2b6b
#
_cell.length_a   1.000
_cell.length_b   1.000
_cell.length_c   1.000
_cell.angle_alpha   90.00
_cell.angle_beta   90.00
_cell.angle_gamma   90.00
#
_symmetry.space_group_name_H-M   'P 1'
#
loop_
_entity.id
_entity.type
_entity.pdbx_description
1 polymer ?
#
loop_
_entity_poly.entity_id
_entity_poly.type
_entity_poly.pdbx_seq_one_letter_code
_entity_poly.pdbx_strand_id
1 'polypeptide(L)'
;MEVLMKARGMKLSDFKQATELTSSEQVGALCDGKVDAIAYTVGVPNGAIGQAIDSCGANFVNLNSSAEKKLVNDNPFYAFANIPAGTFYKSQKSDAVTFGVMASFVSSSDVSNATVYEVVRAVFENLDDFKKLHPAFKNLDPKNMIKNGLSAPLHDGAKKYYKEKGWM
;
A
#
# COMPACT_ATOMS: atom_id res chain seq x y z
N MET A 1 10.81 2.33 8.36
CA MET A 1 12.22 2.41 7.89
C MET A 1 13.09 1.30 8.46
N GLU A 2 13.07 1.04 9.76
CA GLU A 2 13.90 0.00 10.42
C GLU A 2 13.83 -1.38 9.77
N VAL A 3 12.61 -1.83 9.43
CA VAL A 3 12.38 -3.15 8.80
C VAL A 3 13.12 -3.25 7.46
N LEU A 4 13.09 -2.18 6.66
CA LEU A 4 13.78 -2.09 5.37
C LEU A 4 15.30 -2.09 5.56
N MET A 5 15.80 -1.28 6.49
CA MET A 5 17.23 -1.25 6.82
C MET A 5 17.74 -2.62 7.28
N LYS A 6 17.00 -3.27 8.19
CA LYS A 6 17.32 -4.62 8.65
C LYS A 6 17.36 -5.64 7.50
N ALA A 7 16.38 -5.58 6.59
CA ALA A 7 16.34 -6.46 5.42
C ALA A 7 17.55 -6.28 4.49
N ARG A 8 18.08 -5.04 4.41
CA ARG A 8 19.27 -4.69 3.61
C ARG A 8 20.59 -4.78 4.37
N GLY A 9 20.58 -5.19 5.63
CA GLY A 9 21.78 -5.22 6.48
C GLY A 9 22.36 -3.86 6.82
N MET A 10 21.53 -2.80 6.75
CA MET A 10 21.92 -1.42 7.01
C MET A 10 21.60 -1.00 8.44
N LYS A 11 22.35 -0.01 8.94
CA LYS A 11 22.17 0.63 10.25
C LYS A 11 22.03 2.14 10.08
N LEU A 12 21.49 2.82 11.08
CA LEU A 12 21.42 4.30 11.08
C LEU A 12 22.77 4.97 10.93
N SER A 13 23.84 4.35 11.48
CA SER A 13 25.21 4.84 11.35
C SER A 13 25.79 4.80 9.93
N ASP A 14 25.11 4.14 8.99
CA ASP A 14 25.54 4.08 7.59
C ASP A 14 25.14 5.34 6.81
N PHE A 15 24.27 6.17 7.40
CA PHE A 15 23.85 7.45 6.84
C PHE A 15 24.72 8.58 7.42
N LYS A 16 25.06 9.55 6.57
CA LYS A 16 25.74 10.78 7.01
C LYS A 16 24.92 11.52 8.07
N GLN A 17 23.62 11.50 7.92
CA GLN A 17 22.66 12.09 8.84
C GLN A 17 21.35 11.30 8.79
N ALA A 18 20.82 10.95 9.95
CA ALA A 18 19.48 10.41 10.10
C ALA A 18 18.71 11.29 11.09
N THR A 19 17.54 11.77 10.68
CA THR A 19 16.68 12.66 11.49
C THR A 19 15.32 12.04 11.67
N GLU A 20 14.75 12.23 12.85
CA GLU A 20 13.37 11.87 13.15
C GLU A 20 12.50 13.12 12.99
N LEU A 21 11.86 13.25 11.83
CA LEU A 21 10.97 14.34 11.49
C LEU A 21 9.52 13.87 11.53
N THR A 22 8.63 14.74 11.94
CA THR A 22 7.19 14.49 11.81
C THR A 22 6.78 14.42 10.34
N SER A 23 5.65 13.79 10.06
CA SER A 23 5.13 13.68 8.69
C SER A 23 4.98 15.04 7.98
N SER A 24 4.62 16.09 8.73
CA SER A 24 4.47 17.44 8.19
C SER A 24 5.81 18.13 7.88
N GLU A 25 6.88 17.74 8.56
CA GLU A 25 8.22 18.35 8.39
C GLU A 25 9.04 17.66 7.29
N GLN A 26 8.81 16.35 7.06
CA GLN A 26 9.62 15.55 6.15
C GLN A 26 9.65 16.14 4.73
N VAL A 27 8.49 16.49 4.18
CA VAL A 27 8.40 17.02 2.81
C VAL A 27 9.07 18.39 2.70
N GLY A 28 8.87 19.26 3.69
CA GLY A 28 9.55 20.56 3.73
C GLY A 28 11.08 20.39 3.76
N ALA A 29 11.59 19.49 4.62
CA ALA A 29 13.03 19.24 4.72
C ALA A 29 13.62 18.69 3.41
N LEU A 30 12.88 17.82 2.70
CA LEU A 30 13.29 17.30 1.39
C LEU A 30 13.30 18.42 0.34
N CYS A 31 12.24 19.25 0.27
CA CYS A 31 12.14 20.34 -0.68
C CYS A 31 13.21 21.41 -0.46
N ASP A 32 13.58 21.66 0.80
CA ASP A 32 14.64 22.61 1.18
C ASP A 32 16.07 22.04 1.00
N GLY A 33 16.20 20.76 0.59
CA GLY A 33 17.49 20.09 0.45
C GLY A 33 18.20 19.82 1.78
N LYS A 34 17.47 19.84 2.91
CA LYS A 34 18.01 19.50 4.25
C LYS A 34 18.21 18.01 4.43
N VAL A 35 17.45 17.20 3.69
CA VAL A 35 17.59 15.74 3.60
C VAL A 35 17.51 15.32 2.15
N ASP A 36 18.25 14.28 1.76
CA ASP A 36 18.27 13.76 0.39
C ASP A 36 17.15 12.75 0.13
N ALA A 37 16.59 12.13 1.18
CA ALA A 37 15.51 11.16 1.08
C ALA A 37 14.63 11.17 2.34
N ILE A 38 13.38 10.79 2.16
CA ILE A 38 12.41 10.59 3.24
C ILE A 38 11.80 9.18 3.16
N ALA A 39 11.46 8.63 4.32
CA ALA A 39 10.65 7.42 4.41
C ALA A 39 9.26 7.80 4.90
N TYR A 40 8.27 7.67 4.03
CA TYR A 40 6.90 8.12 4.30
C TYR A 40 5.93 6.94 4.19
N THR A 41 5.28 6.58 5.30
CA THR A 41 4.31 5.49 5.34
C THR A 41 2.90 6.08 5.33
N VAL A 42 2.20 5.94 4.22
CA VAL A 42 0.88 6.57 4.02
C VAL A 42 0.10 5.87 2.89
N GLY A 43 -1.22 6.04 2.87
CA GLY A 43 -2.04 5.63 1.74
C GLY A 43 -1.81 6.50 0.49
N VAL A 44 -1.96 5.92 -0.68
CA VAL A 44 -1.84 6.60 -1.98
C VAL A 44 -3.25 6.79 -2.57
N PRO A 45 -3.61 7.99 -3.07
CA PRO A 45 -2.81 9.22 -3.13
C PRO A 45 -2.70 9.97 -1.80
N ASN A 46 -1.60 10.73 -1.64
CA ASN A 46 -1.38 11.58 -0.48
C ASN A 46 -0.88 12.97 -0.92
N GLY A 47 -1.44 14.04 -0.32
CA GLY A 47 -1.13 15.41 -0.71
C GLY A 47 0.31 15.83 -0.44
N ALA A 48 0.91 15.39 0.68
CA ALA A 48 2.30 15.72 1.02
C ALA A 48 3.29 15.06 0.05
N ILE A 49 3.04 13.80 -0.33
CA ILE A 49 3.82 13.12 -1.38
C ILE A 49 3.61 13.81 -2.74
N GLY A 50 2.37 14.23 -3.04
CA GLY A 50 2.09 15.03 -4.24
C GLY A 50 2.91 16.31 -4.29
N GLN A 51 3.02 17.04 -3.18
CA GLN A 51 3.87 18.24 -3.08
C GLN A 51 5.34 17.89 -3.32
N ALA A 52 5.87 16.84 -2.70
CA ALA A 52 7.25 16.43 -2.91
C ALA A 52 7.56 16.13 -4.39
N ILE A 53 6.67 15.43 -5.08
CA ILE A 53 6.87 15.01 -6.47
C ILE A 53 6.56 16.15 -7.45
N ASP A 54 5.39 16.79 -7.33
CA ASP A 54 4.90 17.73 -8.33
C ASP A 54 5.52 19.13 -8.18
N SER A 55 5.89 19.53 -6.95
CA SER A 55 6.45 20.87 -6.68
C SER A 55 7.97 20.87 -6.46
N CYS A 56 8.52 19.81 -5.85
CA CYS A 56 9.93 19.76 -5.48
C CYS A 56 10.75 18.81 -6.35
N GLY A 57 10.14 18.12 -7.31
CA GLY A 57 10.83 17.23 -8.24
C GLY A 57 11.36 15.93 -7.62
N ALA A 58 10.83 15.54 -6.47
CA ALA A 58 11.21 14.27 -5.84
C ALA A 58 10.79 13.06 -6.69
N ASN A 59 11.51 11.96 -6.55
CA ASN A 59 11.21 10.72 -7.24
C ASN A 59 11.05 9.58 -6.24
N PHE A 60 10.20 8.62 -6.56
CA PHE A 60 10.13 7.38 -5.80
C PHE A 60 11.37 6.52 -6.01
N VAL A 61 11.79 5.86 -4.94
CA VAL A 61 12.80 4.79 -4.99
C VAL A 61 12.08 3.44 -4.99
N ASN A 62 12.37 2.61 -5.98
CA ASN A 62 11.79 1.26 -6.07
C ASN A 62 12.28 0.36 -4.93
N LEU A 63 11.35 -0.31 -4.27
CA LEU A 63 11.59 -1.23 -3.16
C LEU A 63 11.21 -2.66 -3.57
N ASN A 64 11.93 -3.21 -4.56
CA ASN A 64 11.63 -4.52 -5.15
C ASN A 64 12.88 -5.41 -5.36
N SER A 65 13.96 -5.13 -4.63
CA SER A 65 15.17 -5.96 -4.66
C SER A 65 14.92 -7.34 -4.04
N SER A 66 15.92 -8.20 -4.08
CA SER A 66 15.86 -9.53 -3.44
C SER A 66 15.59 -9.44 -1.92
N ALA A 67 16.10 -8.38 -1.26
CA ALA A 67 15.87 -8.14 0.17
C ALA A 67 14.40 -7.84 0.47
N GLU A 68 13.76 -6.94 -0.28
CA GLU A 68 12.35 -6.62 -0.11
C GLU A 68 11.46 -7.81 -0.52
N LYS A 69 11.82 -8.54 -1.57
CA LYS A 69 11.09 -9.77 -1.95
C LYS A 69 11.10 -10.80 -0.84
N LYS A 70 12.26 -11.03 -0.22
CA LYS A 70 12.36 -11.92 0.94
C LYS A 70 11.53 -11.40 2.12
N LEU A 71 11.64 -10.11 2.44
CA LEU A 71 10.88 -9.49 3.52
C LEU A 71 9.38 -9.65 3.34
N VAL A 72 8.85 -9.41 2.14
CA VAL A 72 7.42 -9.57 1.84
C VAL A 72 6.99 -11.03 1.90
N ASN A 73 7.80 -11.95 1.38
CA ASN A 73 7.49 -13.38 1.42
C ASN A 73 7.47 -13.96 2.84
N ASP A 74 8.36 -13.47 3.71
CA ASP A 74 8.47 -13.93 5.10
C ASP A 74 7.37 -13.33 6.01
N ASN A 75 6.62 -12.34 5.54
CA ASN A 75 5.62 -11.61 6.33
C ASN A 75 4.30 -11.48 5.55
N PRO A 76 3.30 -12.34 5.82
CA PRO A 76 2.06 -12.41 5.03
C PRO A 76 1.18 -11.16 5.08
N PHE A 77 1.42 -10.27 6.06
CA PHE A 77 0.73 -8.98 6.15
C PHE A 77 1.33 -7.89 5.24
N TYR A 78 2.51 -8.11 4.65
CA TYR A 78 3.04 -7.24 3.61
C TYR A 78 2.60 -7.69 2.23
N ALA A 79 2.40 -6.73 1.34
CA ALA A 79 2.19 -6.95 -0.08
C ALA A 79 2.94 -5.88 -0.88
N PHE A 80 3.36 -6.23 -2.09
CA PHE A 80 3.83 -5.25 -3.05
C PHE A 80 2.67 -4.43 -3.59
N ALA A 81 2.94 -3.15 -3.83
CA ALA A 81 2.02 -2.24 -4.50
C ALA A 81 2.75 -1.49 -5.61
N ASN A 82 2.06 -1.28 -6.72
CA ASN A 82 2.54 -0.44 -7.82
C ASN A 82 1.83 0.92 -7.77
N ILE A 83 2.61 1.99 -7.87
CA ILE A 83 2.13 3.36 -8.02
C ILE A 83 2.34 3.75 -9.48
N PRO A 84 1.29 3.68 -10.33
CA PRO A 84 1.45 3.89 -11.77
C PRO A 84 1.82 5.35 -12.09
N ALA A 85 2.69 5.54 -13.06
CA ALA A 85 3.13 6.84 -13.54
C ALA A 85 1.95 7.74 -13.92
N GLY A 86 2.00 8.99 -13.50
CA GLY A 86 1.01 10.01 -13.85
C GLY A 86 -0.42 9.77 -13.36
N THR A 87 -0.69 8.66 -12.65
CA THR A 87 -2.05 8.32 -12.20
C THR A 87 -2.48 9.16 -11.00
N PHE A 88 -1.61 9.30 -10.02
CA PHE A 88 -1.87 10.02 -8.77
C PHE A 88 -1.08 11.33 -8.67
N TYR A 89 0.11 11.35 -9.25
CA TYR A 89 1.04 12.49 -9.22
C TYR A 89 1.46 12.83 -10.66
N LYS A 90 1.18 14.07 -11.08
CA LYS A 90 1.33 14.48 -12.50
C LYS A 90 2.77 14.42 -12.98
N SER A 91 3.72 14.76 -12.12
CA SER A 91 5.15 14.81 -12.46
C SER A 91 5.85 13.45 -12.32
N GLN A 92 5.18 12.41 -11.81
CA GLN A 92 5.73 11.07 -11.74
C GLN A 92 5.90 10.47 -13.15
N LYS A 93 7.15 10.25 -13.56
CA LYS A 93 7.50 9.84 -14.94
C LYS A 93 7.54 8.33 -15.16
N SER A 94 7.68 7.55 -14.09
CA SER A 94 7.78 6.09 -14.14
C SER A 94 6.96 5.44 -13.05
N ASP A 95 6.54 4.21 -13.28
CA ASP A 95 5.93 3.38 -12.25
C ASP A 95 6.89 3.21 -11.07
N ALA A 96 6.34 3.17 -9.87
CA ALA A 96 7.10 2.91 -8.67
C ALA A 96 6.55 1.67 -7.95
N VAL A 97 7.45 0.76 -7.60
CA VAL A 97 7.12 -0.42 -6.80
C VAL A 97 7.52 -0.18 -5.36
N THR A 98 6.58 -0.36 -4.46
CA THR A 98 6.78 -0.31 -3.01
C THR A 98 6.14 -1.52 -2.34
N PHE A 99 6.29 -1.64 -1.04
CA PHE A 99 5.57 -2.62 -0.23
C PHE A 99 4.94 -1.95 0.98
N GLY A 100 3.92 -2.57 1.53
CA GLY A 100 3.23 -2.05 2.69
C GLY A 100 2.19 -3.03 3.22
N VAL A 101 1.41 -2.57 4.20
CA VAL A 101 0.22 -3.27 4.67
C VAL A 101 -0.98 -2.83 3.87
N MET A 102 -1.91 -3.75 3.62
CA MET A 102 -3.16 -3.43 2.94
C MET A 102 -4.25 -3.11 3.95
N ALA A 103 -5.13 -2.18 3.60
CA ALA A 103 -6.37 -1.99 4.34
C ALA A 103 -7.28 -3.21 4.13
N SER A 104 -7.82 -3.77 5.21
CA SER A 104 -8.72 -4.91 5.16
C SER A 104 -10.05 -4.57 5.78
N PHE A 105 -11.14 -4.98 5.14
CA PHE A 105 -12.44 -5.00 5.77
C PHE A 105 -12.55 -6.27 6.63
N VAL A 106 -12.80 -6.11 7.92
CA VAL A 106 -12.86 -7.21 8.88
C VAL A 106 -14.24 -7.31 9.51
N SER A 107 -14.62 -8.50 9.92
CA SER A 107 -15.86 -8.82 10.61
C SER A 107 -15.58 -9.73 11.80
N SER A 108 -16.48 -9.79 12.78
CA SER A 108 -16.44 -10.81 13.82
C SER A 108 -16.81 -12.17 13.26
N SER A 109 -16.21 -13.24 13.82
CA SER A 109 -16.62 -14.64 13.55
C SER A 109 -18.08 -14.93 13.93
N ASP A 110 -18.69 -14.10 14.80
CA ASP A 110 -20.07 -14.27 15.25
C ASP A 110 -21.10 -13.71 14.25
N VAL A 111 -20.65 -12.94 13.26
CA VAL A 111 -21.55 -12.47 12.18
C VAL A 111 -21.93 -13.63 11.27
N SER A 112 -23.20 -13.74 10.92
CA SER A 112 -23.67 -14.85 10.10
C SER A 112 -22.99 -14.92 8.72
N ASN A 113 -22.77 -16.14 8.23
CA ASN A 113 -22.25 -16.36 6.88
C ASN A 113 -23.09 -15.69 5.79
N ALA A 114 -24.42 -15.65 5.97
CA ALA A 114 -25.32 -14.99 5.04
C ALA A 114 -25.08 -13.48 4.98
N THR A 115 -24.94 -12.83 6.12
CA THR A 115 -24.66 -11.38 6.20
C THR A 115 -23.32 -11.02 5.52
N VAL A 116 -22.25 -11.75 5.87
CA VAL A 116 -20.93 -11.47 5.28
C VAL A 116 -20.92 -11.78 3.77
N TYR A 117 -21.57 -12.85 3.35
CA TYR A 117 -21.76 -13.17 1.92
C TYR A 117 -22.41 -12.00 1.17
N GLU A 118 -23.54 -11.44 1.68
CA GLU A 118 -24.24 -10.34 1.03
C GLU A 118 -23.40 -9.06 0.99
N VAL A 119 -22.65 -8.73 2.04
CA VAL A 119 -21.76 -7.57 2.04
C VAL A 119 -20.67 -7.73 0.98
N VAL A 120 -20.03 -8.88 0.94
CA VAL A 120 -18.98 -9.20 -0.05
C VAL A 120 -19.57 -9.16 -1.47
N ARG A 121 -20.73 -9.78 -1.69
CA ARG A 121 -21.44 -9.74 -2.96
C ARG A 121 -21.71 -8.31 -3.41
N ALA A 122 -22.27 -7.49 -2.52
CA ALA A 122 -22.60 -6.10 -2.83
C ALA A 122 -21.38 -5.30 -3.29
N VAL A 123 -20.21 -5.45 -2.63
CA VAL A 123 -18.98 -4.77 -3.02
C VAL A 123 -18.49 -5.24 -4.40
N PHE A 124 -18.39 -6.55 -4.62
CA PHE A 124 -17.80 -7.07 -5.85
C PHE A 124 -18.72 -6.98 -7.08
N GLU A 125 -20.04 -7.06 -6.90
CA GLU A 125 -20.99 -6.87 -8.00
C GLU A 125 -21.16 -5.41 -8.41
N ASN A 126 -20.79 -4.47 -7.52
CA ASN A 126 -20.81 -3.03 -7.80
C ASN A 126 -19.39 -2.43 -7.75
N LEU A 127 -18.37 -3.21 -8.12
CA LEU A 127 -16.97 -2.80 -7.94
C LEU A 127 -16.62 -1.53 -8.73
N ASP A 128 -17.18 -1.33 -9.91
CA ASP A 128 -16.92 -0.13 -10.71
C ASP A 128 -17.47 1.14 -10.05
N ASP A 129 -18.60 1.07 -9.38
CA ASP A 129 -19.14 2.18 -8.59
C ASP A 129 -18.37 2.35 -7.29
N PHE A 130 -17.99 1.26 -6.64
CA PHE A 130 -17.13 1.28 -5.46
C PHE A 130 -15.79 1.98 -5.73
N LYS A 131 -15.17 1.73 -6.89
CA LYS A 131 -13.94 2.40 -7.32
C LYS A 131 -14.06 3.92 -7.45
N LYS A 132 -15.25 4.44 -7.73
CA LYS A 132 -15.52 5.87 -7.86
C LYS A 132 -15.60 6.59 -6.51
N LEU A 133 -15.82 5.87 -5.41
CA LEU A 133 -16.00 6.45 -4.08
C LEU A 133 -14.72 7.10 -3.53
N HIS A 134 -13.54 6.61 -3.92
CA HIS A 134 -12.27 7.16 -3.46
C HIS A 134 -11.15 6.92 -4.48
N PRO A 135 -10.24 7.89 -4.70
CA PRO A 135 -9.12 7.74 -5.65
C PRO A 135 -8.23 6.52 -5.40
N ALA A 136 -8.02 6.14 -4.13
CA ALA A 136 -7.25 4.95 -3.76
C ALA A 136 -7.86 3.63 -4.26
N PHE A 137 -9.16 3.61 -4.56
CA PHE A 137 -9.87 2.42 -5.03
C PHE A 137 -9.77 2.21 -6.54
N LYS A 138 -9.26 3.20 -7.28
CA LYS A 138 -9.23 3.19 -8.75
C LYS A 138 -8.64 1.92 -9.35
N ASN A 139 -7.60 1.37 -8.72
CA ASN A 139 -6.85 0.22 -9.21
C ASN A 139 -7.19 -1.09 -8.48
N LEU A 140 -8.32 -1.16 -7.77
CA LEU A 140 -8.75 -2.40 -7.12
C LEU A 140 -8.96 -3.51 -8.17
N ASP A 141 -8.42 -4.67 -7.88
CA ASP A 141 -8.57 -5.89 -8.67
C ASP A 141 -9.09 -7.01 -7.76
N PRO A 142 -10.19 -7.70 -8.12
CA PRO A 142 -10.81 -8.72 -7.28
C PRO A 142 -9.85 -9.82 -6.83
N LYS A 143 -8.98 -10.28 -7.74
CA LYS A 143 -8.05 -11.38 -7.43
C LYS A 143 -7.00 -10.96 -6.41
N ASN A 144 -6.58 -9.69 -6.46
CA ASN A 144 -5.64 -9.12 -5.49
C ASN A 144 -6.31 -8.81 -4.15
N MET A 145 -7.56 -8.32 -4.19
CA MET A 145 -8.31 -7.99 -2.97
C MET A 145 -8.55 -9.19 -2.06
N ILE A 146 -8.67 -10.39 -2.61
CA ILE A 146 -8.96 -11.61 -1.84
C ILE A 146 -7.71 -12.39 -1.41
N LYS A 147 -6.50 -11.94 -1.81
CA LYS A 147 -5.25 -12.68 -1.57
C LYS A 147 -4.16 -11.86 -0.90
N ASN A 148 -4.05 -10.58 -1.21
CA ASN A 148 -2.89 -9.78 -0.84
C ASN A 148 -3.08 -9.12 0.53
N GLY A 149 -2.05 -9.26 1.39
CA GLY A 149 -1.97 -8.56 2.66
C GLY A 149 -3.04 -8.95 3.68
N LEU A 150 -3.62 -10.13 3.58
CA LEU A 150 -4.62 -10.63 4.53
C LEU A 150 -3.93 -11.00 5.84
N SER A 151 -4.29 -10.31 6.92
CA SER A 151 -3.74 -10.53 8.27
C SER A 151 -4.66 -11.37 9.17
N ALA A 152 -5.87 -11.67 8.72
CA ALA A 152 -6.86 -12.49 9.41
C ALA A 152 -7.40 -13.59 8.50
N PRO A 153 -7.90 -14.71 9.04
CA PRO A 153 -8.57 -15.74 8.26
C PRO A 153 -9.78 -15.17 7.52
N LEU A 154 -9.99 -15.64 6.30
CA LEU A 154 -11.19 -15.26 5.54
C LEU A 154 -12.45 -15.82 6.23
N HIS A 155 -13.46 -14.99 6.39
CA HIS A 155 -14.77 -15.39 6.89
C HIS A 155 -15.45 -16.38 5.93
N ASP A 156 -16.16 -17.37 6.44
CA ASP A 156 -16.74 -18.44 5.60
C ASP A 156 -17.81 -17.92 4.62
N GLY A 157 -18.54 -16.86 4.98
CA GLY A 157 -19.43 -16.16 4.06
C GLY A 157 -18.69 -15.54 2.87
N ALA A 158 -17.52 -14.95 3.12
CA ALA A 158 -16.66 -14.42 2.05
C ALA A 158 -16.10 -15.54 1.17
N LYS A 159 -15.58 -16.61 1.78
CA LYS A 159 -15.08 -17.79 1.04
C LYS A 159 -16.16 -18.38 0.13
N LYS A 160 -17.41 -18.46 0.59
CA LYS A 160 -18.53 -18.96 -0.20
C LYS A 160 -18.67 -18.15 -1.50
N TYR A 161 -18.74 -16.82 -1.41
CA TYR A 161 -18.84 -15.96 -2.58
C TYR A 161 -17.63 -16.11 -3.52
N TYR A 162 -16.40 -16.14 -2.98
CA TYR A 162 -15.20 -16.26 -3.81
C TYR A 162 -15.13 -17.58 -4.57
N LYS A 163 -15.56 -18.69 -3.95
CA LYS A 163 -15.68 -19.99 -4.62
C LYS A 163 -16.71 -19.98 -5.74
N GLU A 164 -17.88 -19.37 -5.53
CA GLU A 164 -18.92 -19.23 -6.56
C GLU A 164 -18.42 -18.43 -7.78
N LYS A 165 -17.54 -17.45 -7.57
CA LYS A 165 -16.91 -16.67 -8.66
C LYS A 165 -15.69 -17.36 -9.28
N GLY A 166 -15.28 -18.52 -8.78
CA GLY A 166 -14.09 -19.25 -9.26
C GLY A 166 -12.75 -18.56 -8.95
N TRP A 167 -12.71 -17.75 -7.88
CA TRP A 167 -11.49 -17.03 -7.47
C TRP A 167 -10.66 -17.80 -6.44
N MET A 168 -11.22 -18.84 -5.87
CA MET A 168 -10.61 -19.77 -4.89
C MET A 168 -10.83 -21.21 -5.31
#